data_bb93fddae12468109a24e625af9ece15
#
_entry.id   bb93fddae12468109a24e625af9ece15
#
_cell.length_a   1.000
_cell.length_b   1.000
_cell.length_c   1.000
_cell.angle_alpha   90.00
_cell.angle_beta   90.00
_cell.angle_gamma   90.00
#
_symmetry.space_group_name_H-M   'P 1'
#
loop_
_entity.id
_entity.type
_entity.pdbx_description
1 polymer ?
#
loop_
_entity_poly.entity_id
_entity_poly.type
_entity_poly.pdbx_seq_one_letter_code
_entity_poly.pdbx_strand_id
1 'polypeptide(L)'
;MTGDSVLARLDRLESLDAIRQLAAKYSLALDMRDLDALVNLFAEDIRIGRDKVGRAHFKQWMDDTLRVQFTGTAHHIGNHIIEFEDPERAVGVVYSKNEHETPTEEGGCEWVIMQMLYWDHYERLEGRWYFRRRLPCYWYATDLNKPPTGDNKMRWPDREAYEGAFHSLFPSWQKFWAEPPSDRLPTVAPPAPLEQFLQTMRAGSPDPSIRTR
;
A
#
# COMPACT_ATOMS: atom_id res chain seq x y z
N MET A 1 33.95 -6.87 12.34
CA MET A 1 32.68 -7.39 11.79
C MET A 1 32.27 -8.54 12.70
N THR A 2 31.39 -8.27 13.65
CA THR A 2 30.74 -9.30 14.46
C THR A 2 29.80 -10.05 13.51
N GLY A 3 30.17 -11.25 13.12
CA GLY A 3 29.31 -12.08 12.28
C GLY A 3 28.04 -12.42 13.05
N ASP A 4 26.89 -12.01 12.53
CA ASP A 4 25.63 -12.50 13.04
C ASP A 4 25.65 -14.00 13.08
N SER A 5 25.16 -14.59 14.17
CA SER A 5 25.09 -16.03 14.29
C SER A 5 24.23 -16.60 13.14
N VAL A 6 24.49 -17.86 12.75
CA VAL A 6 23.69 -18.52 11.71
C VAL A 6 22.19 -18.49 12.06
N LEU A 7 21.88 -18.64 13.36
CA LEU A 7 20.50 -18.57 13.85
C LEU A 7 19.86 -17.20 13.63
N ALA A 8 20.58 -16.10 13.88
CA ALA A 8 20.07 -14.74 13.63
C ALA A 8 19.84 -14.48 12.14
N ARG A 9 20.71 -14.98 11.27
CA ARG A 9 20.53 -14.90 9.82
C ARG A 9 19.33 -15.72 9.33
N LEU A 10 19.13 -16.90 9.91
CA LEU A 10 17.99 -17.75 9.58
C LEU A 10 16.68 -17.10 10.03
N ASP A 11 16.59 -16.61 11.27
CA ASP A 11 15.43 -15.89 11.79
C ASP A 11 15.06 -14.69 10.91
N ARG A 12 16.08 -13.95 10.44
CA ARG A 12 15.86 -12.84 9.49
C ARG A 12 15.29 -13.31 8.16
N LEU A 13 15.77 -14.41 7.59
CA LEU A 13 15.27 -14.96 6.34
C LEU A 13 13.83 -15.50 6.49
N GLU A 14 13.53 -16.18 7.56
CA GLU A 14 12.17 -16.66 7.88
C GLU A 14 11.22 -15.48 8.08
N SER A 15 11.66 -14.42 8.75
CA SER A 15 10.89 -13.18 8.93
C SER A 15 10.61 -12.48 7.60
N LEU A 16 11.59 -12.40 6.70
CA LEU A 16 11.40 -11.84 5.36
C LEU A 16 10.36 -12.62 4.55
N ASP A 17 10.41 -13.96 4.60
CA ASP A 17 9.41 -14.78 3.90
C ASP A 17 8.04 -14.63 4.54
N ALA A 18 7.94 -14.68 5.86
CA ALA A 18 6.69 -14.52 6.60
C ALA A 18 6.00 -13.17 6.25
N ILE A 19 6.75 -12.07 6.21
CA ILE A 19 6.23 -10.76 5.83
C ILE A 19 5.77 -10.74 4.36
N ARG A 20 6.53 -11.34 3.43
CA ARG A 20 6.10 -11.46 2.02
C ARG A 20 4.82 -12.26 1.88
N GLN A 21 4.66 -13.32 2.65
CA GLN A 21 3.44 -14.13 2.68
C GLN A 21 2.22 -13.35 3.18
N LEU A 22 2.39 -12.36 4.08
CA LEU A 22 1.27 -11.51 4.50
C LEU A 22 0.66 -10.76 3.32
N ALA A 23 1.49 -10.14 2.47
CA ALA A 23 1.01 -9.41 1.30
C ALA A 23 0.28 -10.31 0.30
N ALA A 24 0.82 -11.50 0.02
CA ALA A 24 0.22 -12.48 -0.88
C ALA A 24 -1.12 -13.02 -0.32
N LYS A 25 -1.15 -13.37 0.96
CA LYS A 25 -2.36 -13.87 1.63
C LYS A 25 -3.45 -12.80 1.72
N TYR A 26 -3.06 -11.53 1.94
CA TYR A 26 -3.99 -10.40 1.93
C TYR A 26 -4.74 -10.31 0.59
N SER A 27 -4.03 -10.34 -0.52
CA SER A 27 -4.61 -10.29 -1.85
C SER A 27 -5.58 -11.46 -2.09
N LEU A 28 -5.15 -12.66 -1.81
CA LEU A 28 -5.97 -13.85 -2.01
C LEU A 28 -7.24 -13.81 -1.14
N ALA A 29 -7.11 -13.51 0.15
CA ALA A 29 -8.25 -13.44 1.07
C ALA A 29 -9.26 -12.36 0.66
N LEU A 30 -8.75 -11.19 0.21
CA LEU A 30 -9.58 -10.11 -0.28
C LEU A 30 -10.37 -10.50 -1.53
N ASP A 31 -9.69 -11.08 -2.53
CA ASP A 31 -10.30 -11.47 -3.80
C ASP A 31 -11.30 -12.62 -3.62
N MET A 32 -11.05 -13.52 -2.70
CA MET A 32 -11.97 -14.59 -2.32
C MET A 32 -13.11 -14.16 -1.38
N ARG A 33 -13.07 -12.91 -0.88
CA ARG A 33 -14.01 -12.43 0.16
C ARG A 33 -13.93 -13.23 1.47
N ASP A 34 -12.79 -13.87 1.74
CA ASP A 34 -12.51 -14.52 3.02
C ASP A 34 -12.07 -13.47 4.05
N LEU A 35 -13.05 -12.77 4.61
CA LEU A 35 -12.79 -11.67 5.53
C LEU A 35 -12.22 -12.15 6.87
N ASP A 36 -12.47 -13.37 7.28
CA ASP A 36 -11.86 -13.95 8.48
C ASP A 36 -10.37 -14.19 8.25
N ALA A 37 -9.99 -14.79 7.14
CA ALA A 37 -8.58 -14.93 6.77
C ALA A 37 -7.90 -13.56 6.63
N LEU A 38 -8.57 -12.58 6.01
CA LEU A 38 -8.06 -11.24 5.80
C LEU A 38 -7.71 -10.54 7.11
N VAL A 39 -8.66 -10.44 8.04
CA VAL A 39 -8.46 -9.68 9.29
C VAL A 39 -7.46 -10.35 10.23
N ASN A 40 -7.31 -11.66 10.13
CA ASN A 40 -6.33 -12.41 10.90
C ASN A 40 -4.87 -12.20 10.47
N LEU A 41 -4.63 -11.51 9.35
CA LEU A 41 -3.30 -11.05 8.93
C LEU A 41 -2.86 -9.79 9.68
N PHE A 42 -3.75 -9.13 10.38
CA PHE A 42 -3.50 -7.90 11.12
C PHE A 42 -3.38 -8.16 12.62
N ALA A 43 -2.69 -7.27 13.34
CA ALA A 43 -2.64 -7.30 14.79
C ALA A 43 -4.06 -7.26 15.39
N GLU A 44 -4.28 -7.89 16.53
CA GLU A 44 -5.60 -8.01 17.14
C GLU A 44 -6.23 -6.65 17.45
N ASP A 45 -5.42 -5.71 17.89
CA ASP A 45 -5.78 -4.34 18.24
C ASP A 45 -5.61 -3.34 17.08
N ILE A 46 -5.73 -3.80 15.84
CA ILE A 46 -5.66 -2.94 14.64
C ILE A 46 -6.64 -1.76 14.75
N ARG A 47 -6.16 -0.57 14.39
CA ARG A 47 -6.98 0.66 14.40
C ARG A 47 -7.59 0.93 13.03
N ILE A 48 -8.89 1.23 13.02
CA ILE A 48 -9.66 1.59 11.82
C ILE A 48 -10.19 3.01 11.99
N GLY A 49 -9.66 3.94 11.20
CA GLY A 49 -9.98 5.35 11.38
C GLY A 49 -9.50 5.89 12.71
N ARG A 50 -10.32 6.76 13.34
CA ARG A 50 -9.95 7.44 14.59
C ARG A 50 -10.39 6.68 15.85
N ASP A 51 -11.55 6.03 15.81
CA ASP A 51 -12.29 5.65 17.01
C ASP A 51 -12.56 4.15 17.16
N LYS A 52 -12.25 3.35 16.12
CA LYS A 52 -12.50 1.91 16.12
C LYS A 52 -11.21 1.12 16.24
N VAL A 53 -11.24 0.07 17.05
CA VAL A 53 -10.10 -0.82 17.31
C VAL A 53 -10.55 -2.26 17.26
N GLY A 54 -9.72 -3.12 16.70
CA GLY A 54 -9.90 -4.57 16.68
C GLY A 54 -10.39 -5.14 15.35
N ARG A 55 -10.07 -6.42 15.15
CA ARG A 55 -10.37 -7.17 13.93
C ARG A 55 -11.86 -7.21 13.59
N ALA A 56 -12.75 -7.25 14.58
CA ALA A 56 -14.19 -7.26 14.35
C ALA A 56 -14.65 -5.96 13.64
N HIS A 57 -14.18 -4.81 14.10
CA HIS A 57 -14.47 -3.53 13.43
C HIS A 57 -13.84 -3.45 12.05
N PHE A 58 -12.65 -4.02 11.89
CA PHE A 58 -12.00 -4.09 10.59
C PHE A 58 -12.78 -4.98 9.61
N LYS A 59 -13.23 -6.15 10.07
CA LYS A 59 -14.06 -7.05 9.26
C LYS A 59 -15.35 -6.37 8.80
N GLN A 60 -16.04 -5.68 9.72
CA GLN A 60 -17.26 -4.94 9.38
C GLN A 60 -16.98 -3.85 8.33
N TRP A 61 -15.94 -3.07 8.54
CA TRP A 61 -15.56 -2.02 7.58
C TRP A 61 -15.24 -2.57 6.19
N MET A 62 -14.53 -3.70 6.13
CA MET A 62 -14.21 -4.39 4.86
C MET A 62 -15.48 -4.93 4.20
N ASP A 63 -16.37 -5.56 4.96
CA ASP A 63 -17.64 -6.09 4.42
C ASP A 63 -18.48 -4.97 3.81
N ASP A 64 -18.70 -3.89 4.55
CA ASP A 64 -19.46 -2.72 4.10
C ASP A 64 -18.83 -2.10 2.84
N THR A 65 -17.50 -1.94 2.82
CA THR A 65 -16.77 -1.34 1.70
C THR A 65 -16.87 -2.21 0.44
N LEU A 66 -16.61 -3.50 0.56
CA LEU A 66 -16.56 -4.39 -0.59
C LEU A 66 -17.94 -4.60 -1.22
N ARG A 67 -18.99 -4.71 -0.41
CA ARG A 67 -20.37 -4.88 -0.93
C ARG A 67 -20.86 -3.68 -1.72
N VAL A 68 -20.43 -2.48 -1.35
CA VAL A 68 -20.89 -1.24 -2.00
C VAL A 68 -20.04 -0.89 -3.22
N GLN A 69 -18.73 -1.13 -3.14
CA GLN A 69 -17.81 -0.59 -4.15
C GLN A 69 -17.42 -1.59 -5.23
N PHE A 70 -17.42 -2.90 -4.94
CA PHE A 70 -16.81 -3.87 -5.85
C PHE A 70 -17.60 -5.17 -5.96
N THR A 71 -18.05 -5.48 -7.17
CA THR A 71 -18.64 -6.80 -7.50
C THR A 71 -17.55 -7.85 -7.71
N GLY A 72 -16.35 -7.44 -8.14
CA GLY A 72 -15.19 -8.31 -8.32
C GLY A 72 -13.88 -7.58 -8.08
N THR A 73 -12.86 -8.31 -7.64
CA THR A 73 -11.49 -7.75 -7.48
C THR A 73 -10.44 -8.79 -7.84
N ALA A 74 -9.30 -8.32 -8.36
CA ALA A 74 -8.12 -9.15 -8.58
C ALA A 74 -6.87 -8.34 -8.22
N HIS A 75 -6.10 -8.79 -7.22
CA HIS A 75 -4.92 -8.11 -6.72
C HIS A 75 -3.64 -8.83 -7.15
N HIS A 76 -2.81 -8.16 -7.93
CA HIS A 76 -1.51 -8.66 -8.36
C HIS A 76 -0.41 -8.01 -7.55
N ILE A 77 0.21 -8.78 -6.65
CA ILE A 77 1.35 -8.34 -5.84
C ILE A 77 2.62 -8.39 -6.68
N GLY A 78 3.33 -7.28 -6.70
CA GLY A 78 4.60 -7.12 -7.39
C GLY A 78 5.80 -7.05 -6.43
N ASN A 79 6.68 -6.10 -6.68
CA ASN A 79 7.90 -5.92 -5.91
C ASN A 79 7.61 -5.59 -4.45
N HIS A 80 8.40 -6.19 -3.54
CA HIS A 80 8.27 -5.98 -2.10
C HIS A 80 9.64 -5.68 -1.49
N ILE A 81 9.78 -4.48 -0.96
CA ILE A 81 10.96 -4.01 -0.22
C ILE A 81 10.60 -4.04 1.26
N ILE A 82 11.48 -4.59 2.09
CA ILE A 82 11.28 -4.73 3.54
C ILE A 82 12.53 -4.24 4.26
N GLU A 83 12.35 -3.38 5.24
CA GLU A 83 13.40 -2.91 6.15
C GLU A 83 13.01 -3.20 7.60
N PHE A 84 13.90 -3.85 8.34
CA PHE A 84 13.69 -4.10 9.77
C PHE A 84 14.17 -2.90 10.59
N GLU A 85 13.32 -2.44 11.47
CA GLU A 85 13.64 -1.44 12.48
C GLU A 85 14.35 -2.11 13.66
N ASP A 86 13.87 -3.30 14.04
CA ASP A 86 14.39 -4.18 15.07
C ASP A 86 13.91 -5.64 14.82
N PRO A 87 14.22 -6.61 15.71
CA PRO A 87 13.80 -8.00 15.51
C PRO A 87 12.29 -8.24 15.48
N GLU A 88 11.49 -7.30 15.98
CA GLU A 88 10.02 -7.43 16.10
C GLU A 88 9.24 -6.43 15.26
N ARG A 89 9.91 -5.48 14.63
CA ARG A 89 9.26 -4.45 13.81
C ARG A 89 9.94 -4.28 12.46
N ALA A 90 9.12 -4.12 11.44
CA ALA A 90 9.59 -3.84 10.09
C ALA A 90 8.64 -2.88 9.37
N VAL A 91 9.17 -2.21 8.37
CA VAL A 91 8.40 -1.42 7.41
C VAL A 91 8.60 -1.98 6.01
N GLY A 92 7.63 -1.78 5.13
CA GLY A 92 7.77 -2.24 3.76
C GLY A 92 6.94 -1.48 2.76
N VAL A 93 7.33 -1.64 1.51
CA VAL A 93 6.63 -1.12 0.34
C VAL A 93 6.33 -2.27 -0.60
N VAL A 94 5.05 -2.46 -0.89
CA VAL A 94 4.55 -3.52 -1.78
C VAL A 94 3.91 -2.88 -3.00
N TYR A 95 4.46 -3.09 -4.19
CA TYR A 95 3.79 -2.72 -5.43
C TYR A 95 2.62 -3.66 -5.69
N SER A 96 1.49 -3.08 -6.13
CA SER A 96 0.31 -3.86 -6.46
C SER A 96 -0.44 -3.25 -7.64
N LYS A 97 -0.80 -4.08 -8.59
CA LYS A 97 -1.77 -3.75 -9.64
C LYS A 97 -3.09 -4.40 -9.27
N ASN A 98 -4.07 -3.59 -8.96
CA ASN A 98 -5.39 -4.06 -8.52
C ASN A 98 -6.42 -3.75 -9.58
N GLU A 99 -7.24 -4.71 -9.88
CA GLU A 99 -8.32 -4.62 -10.85
C GLU A 99 -9.65 -4.82 -10.12
N HIS A 100 -10.62 -4.00 -10.46
CA HIS A 100 -11.91 -3.96 -9.77
C HIS A 100 -13.05 -3.87 -10.77
N GLU A 101 -14.05 -4.68 -10.57
CA GLU A 101 -15.35 -4.51 -11.18
C GLU A 101 -16.21 -3.68 -10.23
N THR A 102 -16.65 -2.51 -10.68
CA THR A 102 -17.37 -1.52 -9.88
C THR A 102 -18.75 -1.30 -10.47
N PRO A 103 -19.84 -1.43 -9.69
CA PRO A 103 -21.18 -1.14 -10.19
C PRO A 103 -21.34 0.35 -10.48
N THR A 104 -22.08 0.68 -11.53
CA THR A 104 -22.47 2.06 -11.90
C THR A 104 -23.89 2.35 -11.47
N GLU A 105 -24.23 3.64 -11.34
CA GLU A 105 -25.59 4.09 -11.00
C GLU A 105 -26.64 3.68 -12.06
N GLU A 106 -26.21 3.50 -13.31
CA GLU A 106 -27.07 3.08 -14.42
C GLU A 106 -27.36 1.57 -14.44
N GLY A 107 -26.85 0.81 -13.47
CA GLY A 107 -27.05 -0.63 -13.35
C GLY A 107 -26.10 -1.49 -14.19
N GLY A 108 -25.02 -0.90 -14.72
CA GLY A 108 -23.91 -1.57 -15.38
C GLY A 108 -22.72 -1.79 -14.44
N CYS A 109 -21.58 -2.16 -15.01
CA CYS A 109 -20.31 -2.26 -14.31
C CYS A 109 -19.20 -1.58 -15.12
N GLU A 110 -18.25 -1.00 -14.42
CA GLU A 110 -16.99 -0.50 -15.00
C GLU A 110 -15.80 -1.30 -14.47
N TRP A 111 -14.77 -1.41 -15.31
CA TRP A 111 -13.52 -2.05 -14.90
C TRP A 111 -12.50 -0.99 -14.57
N VAL A 112 -12.13 -0.92 -13.29
CA VAL A 112 -11.16 0.06 -12.78
C VAL A 112 -9.83 -0.63 -12.47
N ILE A 113 -8.77 -0.09 -13.05
CA ILE A 113 -7.41 -0.52 -12.78
C ILE A 113 -6.75 0.48 -11.85
N MET A 114 -6.22 0.01 -10.73
CA MET A 114 -5.43 0.80 -9.80
C MET A 114 -4.00 0.29 -9.79
N GLN A 115 -3.07 1.12 -10.21
CA GLN A 115 -1.67 0.87 -9.93
C GLN A 115 -1.32 1.59 -8.64
N MET A 116 -0.85 0.84 -7.66
CA MET A 116 -0.58 1.37 -6.33
C MET A 116 0.64 0.75 -5.68
N LEU A 117 1.02 1.31 -4.59
CA LEU A 117 1.84 0.64 -3.60
C LEU A 117 1.11 0.63 -2.26
N TYR A 118 1.34 -0.41 -1.49
CA TYR A 118 0.97 -0.42 -0.08
C TYR A 118 2.19 -0.03 0.73
N TRP A 119 1.97 0.86 1.67
CA TRP A 119 2.94 1.19 2.67
C TRP A 119 2.57 0.51 3.97
N ASP A 120 3.40 -0.41 4.39
CA ASP A 120 3.10 -1.34 5.45
C ASP A 120 4.02 -1.14 6.66
N HIS A 121 3.44 -1.25 7.84
CA HIS A 121 4.16 -1.50 9.09
C HIS A 121 3.82 -2.90 9.55
N TYR A 122 4.83 -3.64 9.95
CA TYR A 122 4.72 -5.01 10.44
C TYR A 122 5.18 -5.08 11.89
N GLU A 123 4.55 -5.96 12.64
CA GLU A 123 4.91 -6.26 14.02
C GLU A 123 4.92 -7.76 14.25
N ARG A 124 5.93 -8.25 14.96
CA ARG A 124 6.04 -9.65 15.37
C ARG A 124 5.48 -9.78 16.78
N LEU A 125 4.41 -10.54 16.92
CA LEU A 125 3.76 -10.83 18.19
C LEU A 125 3.80 -12.33 18.42
N GLU A 126 4.32 -12.79 19.55
CA GLU A 126 4.43 -14.22 19.89
C GLU A 126 5.10 -15.05 18.77
N GLY A 127 6.13 -14.50 18.15
CA GLY A 127 6.88 -15.15 17.08
C GLY A 127 6.23 -15.13 15.69
N ARG A 128 5.06 -14.51 15.53
CA ARG A 128 4.33 -14.42 14.27
C ARG A 128 4.23 -12.98 13.79
N TRP A 129 4.46 -12.75 12.49
CA TRP A 129 4.34 -11.44 11.86
C TRP A 129 2.89 -11.11 11.50
N TYR A 130 2.53 -9.82 11.68
CA TYR A 130 1.23 -9.24 11.36
C TYR A 130 1.39 -7.88 10.71
N PHE A 131 0.40 -7.47 9.93
CA PHE A 131 0.26 -6.06 9.59
C PHE A 131 -0.14 -5.27 10.85
N ARG A 132 0.67 -4.26 11.18
CA ARG A 132 0.32 -3.25 12.18
C ARG A 132 -0.43 -2.09 11.55
N ARG A 133 -0.11 -1.82 10.29
CA ARG A 133 -0.75 -0.81 9.46
C ARG A 133 -0.53 -1.14 8.01
N ARG A 134 -1.53 -0.89 7.18
CA ARG A 134 -1.42 -0.93 5.73
C ARG A 134 -2.04 0.34 5.16
N LEU A 135 -1.28 1.12 4.36
CA LEU A 135 -1.73 2.34 3.73
C LEU A 135 -1.65 2.19 2.21
N PRO A 136 -2.79 2.20 1.49
CA PRO A 136 -2.77 2.24 0.03
C PRO A 136 -2.34 3.62 -0.46
N CYS A 137 -1.44 3.64 -1.44
CA CYS A 137 -0.92 4.84 -2.09
C CYS A 137 -1.01 4.66 -3.60
N TYR A 138 -1.73 5.51 -4.29
CA TYR A 138 -2.06 5.32 -5.70
C TYR A 138 -1.09 6.04 -6.63
N TRP A 139 -0.55 5.32 -7.61
CA TRP A 139 0.10 5.93 -8.76
C TRP A 139 -0.93 6.47 -9.74
N TYR A 140 -1.95 5.67 -10.01
CA TYR A 140 -3.11 6.05 -10.80
C TYR A 140 -4.29 5.10 -10.53
N ALA A 141 -5.50 5.58 -10.85
CA ALA A 141 -6.70 4.78 -11.00
C ALA A 141 -7.41 5.22 -12.28
N THR A 142 -7.83 4.27 -13.10
CA THR A 142 -8.47 4.55 -14.38
C THR A 142 -9.30 3.37 -14.87
N ASP A 143 -10.23 3.64 -15.77
CA ASP A 143 -10.88 2.56 -16.52
C ASP A 143 -9.97 2.03 -17.66
N LEU A 144 -10.30 0.86 -18.16
CA LEU A 144 -9.48 0.15 -19.16
C LEU A 144 -9.31 0.94 -20.47
N ASN A 145 -10.27 1.76 -20.82
CA ASN A 145 -10.34 2.46 -22.11
C ASN A 145 -9.79 3.88 -22.07
N LYS A 146 -9.45 4.39 -20.91
CA LYS A 146 -8.99 5.77 -20.70
C LYS A 146 -7.60 5.78 -20.06
N PRO A 147 -6.55 6.06 -20.83
CA PRO A 147 -5.19 6.04 -20.31
C PRO A 147 -5.01 7.08 -19.20
N PRO A 148 -4.25 6.75 -18.14
CA PRO A 148 -4.01 7.63 -17.01
C PRO A 148 -2.94 8.68 -17.31
N THR A 149 -3.23 9.59 -18.23
CA THR A 149 -2.31 10.67 -18.63
C THR A 149 -2.87 12.04 -18.25
N GLY A 150 -1.97 12.99 -17.93
CA GLY A 150 -2.36 14.36 -17.55
C GLY A 150 -3.36 14.35 -16.40
N ASP A 151 -4.44 15.06 -16.56
CA ASP A 151 -5.51 15.22 -15.56
C ASP A 151 -6.35 13.95 -15.35
N ASN A 152 -6.17 12.94 -16.20
CA ASN A 152 -6.88 11.66 -16.09
C ASN A 152 -6.15 10.63 -15.21
N LYS A 153 -5.07 10.97 -14.53
CA LYS A 153 -4.30 10.02 -13.71
C LYS A 153 -5.09 9.43 -12.54
N MET A 154 -6.03 10.20 -12.00
CA MET A 154 -6.86 9.78 -10.89
C MET A 154 -8.33 9.87 -11.29
N ARG A 155 -8.75 8.91 -12.11
CA ARG A 155 -10.13 8.82 -12.56
C ARG A 155 -10.84 7.66 -11.87
N TRP A 156 -11.86 7.98 -11.13
CA TRP A 156 -12.76 7.04 -10.51
C TRP A 156 -14.10 7.05 -11.23
N PRO A 157 -14.81 5.92 -11.36
CA PRO A 157 -16.15 5.93 -11.94
C PRO A 157 -17.06 6.95 -11.26
N ASP A 158 -17.88 7.62 -12.06
CA ASP A 158 -18.87 8.63 -11.61
C ASP A 158 -18.28 9.83 -10.86
N ARG A 159 -16.98 10.12 -11.06
CA ARG A 159 -16.32 11.30 -10.48
C ARG A 159 -15.50 12.04 -11.52
N GLU A 160 -15.40 13.34 -11.30
CA GLU A 160 -14.43 14.14 -12.05
C GLU A 160 -13.00 13.62 -11.80
N ALA A 161 -12.22 13.52 -12.87
CA ALA A 161 -10.80 13.25 -12.74
C ALA A 161 -10.15 14.38 -11.93
N TYR A 162 -9.26 14.04 -11.02
CA TYR A 162 -8.55 15.05 -10.25
C TYR A 162 -7.04 14.89 -10.38
N GLU A 163 -6.34 16.01 -10.29
CA GLU A 163 -4.89 16.02 -10.16
C GLU A 163 -4.50 15.47 -8.79
N GLY A 164 -3.57 14.57 -8.75
CA GLY A 164 -3.14 14.00 -7.49
C GLY A 164 -2.39 12.70 -7.65
N ALA A 165 -1.66 12.60 -8.78
CA ALA A 165 -0.73 11.49 -8.90
C ALA A 165 0.23 11.50 -7.73
N PHE A 166 0.32 10.37 -7.08
CA PHE A 166 1.15 10.16 -5.90
C PHE A 166 2.64 10.57 -6.09
N HIS A 167 3.12 10.54 -7.33
CA HIS A 167 4.46 11.00 -7.69
C HIS A 167 4.80 12.40 -7.15
N SER A 168 3.86 13.34 -7.25
CA SER A 168 4.08 14.73 -6.83
C SER A 168 4.28 14.89 -5.32
N LEU A 169 3.93 13.88 -4.53
CA LEU A 169 4.12 13.86 -3.08
C LEU A 169 5.56 13.51 -2.66
N PHE A 170 6.35 12.96 -3.58
CA PHE A 170 7.73 12.59 -3.27
C PHE A 170 8.69 13.77 -3.38
N PRO A 171 9.45 14.07 -2.33
CA PRO A 171 10.48 15.13 -2.39
C PRO A 171 11.50 14.92 -3.53
N SER A 172 11.86 13.66 -3.78
CA SER A 172 12.74 13.28 -4.89
C SER A 172 12.15 13.59 -6.26
N TRP A 173 10.84 13.43 -6.43
CA TRP A 173 10.12 13.78 -7.66
C TRP A 173 10.11 15.29 -7.87
N GLN A 174 9.75 16.05 -6.83
CA GLN A 174 9.74 17.51 -6.88
C GLN A 174 11.14 18.06 -7.19
N LYS A 175 12.15 17.55 -6.50
CA LYS A 175 13.55 17.93 -6.71
C LYS A 175 14.00 17.62 -8.13
N PHE A 176 13.70 16.44 -8.66
CA PHE A 176 14.07 16.03 -10.03
C PHE A 176 13.57 17.01 -11.08
N TRP A 177 12.32 17.47 -10.96
CA TRP A 177 11.74 18.39 -11.93
C TRP A 177 12.10 19.87 -11.70
N ALA A 178 12.45 20.25 -10.48
CA ALA A 178 12.88 21.62 -10.16
C ALA A 178 14.33 21.90 -10.54
N GLU A 179 15.18 20.88 -10.57
CA GLU A 179 16.59 21.02 -10.92
C GLU A 179 16.79 20.82 -12.43
N PRO A 180 17.38 21.77 -13.15
CA PRO A 180 17.70 21.58 -14.56
C PRO A 180 18.79 20.49 -14.73
N PRO A 181 18.88 19.85 -15.89
CA PRO A 181 19.98 18.95 -16.21
C PRO A 181 21.33 19.63 -16.00
N SER A 182 22.27 18.92 -15.43
CA SER A 182 23.64 19.44 -15.18
C SER A 182 24.66 18.71 -16.01
N ASP A 183 25.60 19.45 -16.60
CA ASP A 183 26.75 18.88 -17.32
C ASP A 183 27.84 18.33 -16.38
N ARG A 184 27.69 18.56 -15.07
CA ARG A 184 28.61 18.02 -14.07
C ARG A 184 28.17 16.66 -13.59
N LEU A 185 29.14 15.77 -13.34
CA LEU A 185 28.86 14.48 -12.71
C LEU A 185 28.21 14.72 -11.33
N PRO A 186 27.03 14.17 -11.09
CA PRO A 186 26.33 14.34 -9.82
C PRO A 186 27.02 13.58 -8.68
N THR A 187 26.88 14.11 -7.48
CA THR A 187 27.24 13.37 -6.26
C THR A 187 26.14 12.38 -5.92
N VAL A 188 26.52 11.13 -5.65
CA VAL A 188 25.58 10.10 -5.21
C VAL A 188 25.51 10.09 -3.70
N ALA A 189 24.35 10.42 -3.15
CA ALA A 189 24.08 10.29 -1.73
C ALA A 189 23.68 8.86 -1.36
N PRO A 190 23.94 8.40 -0.12
CA PRO A 190 23.43 7.13 0.35
C PRO A 190 21.87 7.16 0.34
N PRO A 191 21.20 5.99 0.12
CA PRO A 191 19.75 5.93 0.12
C PRO A 191 19.19 6.27 1.51
N ALA A 192 18.10 7.02 1.55
CA ALA A 192 17.36 7.26 2.78
C ALA A 192 16.58 6.01 3.21
N PRO A 193 16.50 5.71 4.52
CA PRO A 193 15.63 4.66 5.03
C PRO A 193 14.18 4.88 4.65
N LEU A 194 13.42 3.80 4.41
CA LEU A 194 11.99 3.86 4.04
C LEU A 194 11.14 4.62 5.05
N GLU A 195 11.45 4.52 6.32
CA GLU A 195 10.70 5.22 7.36
C GLU A 195 10.85 6.75 7.26
N GLN A 196 12.02 7.25 6.94
CA GLN A 196 12.22 8.70 6.69
C GLN A 196 11.37 9.17 5.51
N PHE A 197 11.21 8.33 4.53
CA PHE A 197 10.36 8.54 3.39
C PHE A 197 8.88 8.68 3.78
N LEU A 198 8.37 7.80 4.68
CA LEU A 198 7.03 7.88 5.27
C LEU A 198 6.81 9.14 6.09
N GLN A 199 7.78 9.51 6.91
CA GLN A 199 7.69 10.71 7.74
C GLN A 199 7.61 11.97 6.90
N THR A 200 8.38 12.04 5.81
CA THR A 200 8.35 13.17 4.88
C THR A 200 6.98 13.28 4.20
N MET A 201 6.37 12.18 3.86
CA MET A 201 5.01 12.15 3.30
C MET A 201 3.95 12.59 4.32
N ARG A 202 4.12 12.28 5.60
CA ARG A 202 3.20 12.72 6.67
C ARG A 202 3.34 14.20 7.01
N ALA A 203 4.56 14.74 6.98
CA ALA A 203 4.84 16.08 7.43
C ALA A 203 4.48 17.20 6.44
N GLY A 204 4.36 16.88 5.15
CA GLY A 204 4.14 17.89 4.10
C GLY A 204 3.11 17.52 3.06
N SER A 205 2.54 16.34 3.15
CA SER A 205 1.48 15.91 2.26
C SER A 205 0.19 16.61 2.60
N PRO A 206 -0.45 17.29 1.65
CA PRO A 206 -1.90 17.39 1.73
C PRO A 206 -2.38 15.93 1.87
N ASP A 207 -3.20 15.69 2.87
CA ASP A 207 -3.86 14.39 3.08
C ASP A 207 -4.14 13.81 1.69
N PRO A 208 -3.52 12.68 1.29
CA PRO A 208 -3.87 12.10 0.02
C PRO A 208 -5.35 11.78 0.14
N SER A 209 -6.15 12.69 -0.35
CA SER A 209 -7.61 12.64 -0.26
C SER A 209 -8.19 11.60 -1.21
N ILE A 210 -7.44 10.56 -1.45
CA ILE A 210 -7.93 9.28 -1.90
C ILE A 210 -8.58 8.64 -0.68
N ARG A 211 -9.62 9.29 -0.22
CA ARG A 211 -10.58 8.65 0.63
C ARG A 211 -11.38 7.75 -0.28
N THR A 212 -10.96 6.50 -0.36
CA THR A 212 -11.96 5.45 -0.49
C THR A 212 -12.93 5.73 0.65
N ARG A 213 -14.14 6.07 0.33
CA ARG A 213 -15.18 6.35 1.31
C ARG A 213 -15.37 5.16 2.23
#